data_e8222d8ce2dd2ab3dc3df412bd037091
#
_entry.id   e8222d8ce2dd2ab3dc3df412bd037091
#
_cell.length_a   1.000
_cell.length_b   1.000
_cell.length_c   1.000
_cell.angle_alpha   90.00
_cell.angle_beta   90.00
_cell.angle_gamma   90.00
#
_symmetry.space_group_name_H-M   'P 1'
#
loop_
_entity.id
_entity.type
_entity.pdbx_description
1 polymer ?
#
loop_
_entity_poly.entity_id
_entity_poly.type
_entity_poly.pdbx_seq_one_letter_code
_entity_poly.pdbx_strand_id
1 'polypeptide(L)'
;MKVGFIGLGNMGQGMADNLLSNGAELSVFTRSKDKISAMENKGAKGCYELEDLVQNSDLILNCLPDVNTSLDLITGDKGIMSYTKEKKIIVDHSTVDVLTSKKCSKYILSQGSTFLDAPISGGPVGAKDGTLSIMVGGDKDSFEKSKPFFEMMGTTIKYMGGAWEAGAYEWSY
;
A
#
# COMPACT_ATOMS: atom_id res chain seq x y z
N MET A 1 7.21 11.20 7.72
CA MET A 1 6.76 9.80 7.78
C MET A 1 7.51 8.99 6.73
N LYS A 2 8.10 7.91 7.12
CA LYS A 2 8.82 7.00 6.21
C LYS A 2 7.83 6.06 5.53
N VAL A 3 7.92 5.92 4.22
CA VAL A 3 6.99 5.13 3.42
C VAL A 3 7.67 3.89 2.86
N GLY A 4 7.02 2.74 3.01
CA GLY A 4 7.42 1.49 2.36
C GLY A 4 6.43 1.14 1.26
N PHE A 5 6.90 0.70 0.11
CA PHE A 5 6.06 0.24 -1.00
C PHE A 5 6.43 -1.18 -1.40
N ILE A 6 5.44 -2.05 -1.40
CA ILE A 6 5.59 -3.47 -1.72
C ILE A 6 4.85 -3.78 -3.02
N GLY A 7 5.55 -4.35 -3.99
CA GLY A 7 4.99 -4.76 -5.27
C GLY A 7 5.23 -3.75 -6.39
N LEU A 8 6.21 -4.00 -7.23
CA LEU A 8 6.59 -3.14 -8.35
C LEU A 8 6.15 -3.75 -9.69
N GLY A 9 4.88 -4.16 -9.76
CA GLY A 9 4.27 -4.65 -10.98
C GLY A 9 3.78 -3.51 -11.89
N ASN A 10 2.82 -3.81 -12.78
CA ASN A 10 2.33 -2.85 -13.77
C ASN A 10 1.76 -1.56 -13.16
N MET A 11 1.13 -1.67 -12.00
CA MET A 11 0.58 -0.51 -11.30
C MET A 11 1.57 0.04 -10.27
N GLY A 12 2.15 -0.84 -9.47
CA GLY A 12 3.01 -0.47 -8.35
C GLY A 12 4.25 0.31 -8.76
N GLN A 13 4.84 -0.01 -9.91
CA GLN A 13 6.02 0.71 -10.39
C GLN A 13 5.73 2.20 -10.58
N GLY A 14 4.66 2.54 -11.26
CA GLY A 14 4.27 3.93 -11.48
C GLY A 14 3.94 4.65 -10.18
N MET A 15 3.23 3.96 -9.28
CA MET A 15 2.87 4.50 -7.97
C MET A 15 4.13 4.83 -7.14
N ALA A 16 5.06 3.89 -7.08
CA ALA A 16 6.33 4.08 -6.36
C ALA A 16 7.17 5.20 -6.96
N ASP A 17 7.26 5.27 -8.29
CA ASP A 17 7.97 6.34 -8.99
C ASP A 17 7.39 7.72 -8.65
N ASN A 18 6.07 7.84 -8.60
CA ASN A 18 5.42 9.10 -8.24
C ASN A 18 5.64 9.50 -6.78
N LEU A 19 5.62 8.55 -5.87
CA LEU A 19 5.97 8.81 -4.48
C LEU A 19 7.39 9.38 -4.38
N LEU A 20 8.33 8.72 -5.03
CA LEU A 20 9.73 9.12 -4.99
C LEU A 20 9.96 10.50 -5.62
N SER A 21 9.40 10.75 -6.81
CA SER A 21 9.56 12.03 -7.52
C SER A 21 8.88 13.20 -6.81
N ASN A 22 7.90 12.93 -5.95
CA ASN A 22 7.23 13.94 -5.13
C ASN A 22 7.84 14.10 -3.73
N GLY A 23 9.00 13.49 -3.49
CA GLY A 23 9.79 13.74 -2.29
C GLY A 23 9.55 12.81 -1.11
N ALA A 24 8.80 11.71 -1.29
CA ALA A 24 8.62 10.73 -0.23
C ALA A 24 9.95 10.05 0.14
N GLU A 25 10.18 9.83 1.43
CA GLU A 25 11.29 9.01 1.92
C GLU A 25 10.87 7.55 1.75
N LEU A 26 11.25 6.95 0.61
CA LEU A 26 10.69 5.70 0.12
C LEU A 26 11.66 4.52 0.25
N SER A 27 11.16 3.44 0.86
CA SER A 27 11.76 2.10 0.82
C SER A 27 10.91 1.22 -0.09
N VAL A 28 11.53 0.32 -0.86
CA VAL A 28 10.82 -0.57 -1.77
C VAL A 28 11.23 -2.02 -1.58
N PHE A 29 10.26 -2.92 -1.76
CA PHE A 29 10.46 -4.37 -1.76
C PHE A 29 9.58 -5.00 -2.83
N THR A 30 10.17 -5.93 -3.58
CA THR A 30 9.47 -6.77 -4.54
C THR A 30 10.27 -8.05 -4.74
N ARG A 31 9.71 -9.05 -5.40
CA ARG A 31 10.39 -10.33 -5.66
C ARG A 31 11.57 -10.19 -6.61
N SER A 32 11.52 -9.24 -7.55
CA SER A 32 12.59 -9.02 -8.52
C SER A 32 13.69 -8.13 -7.97
N LYS A 33 14.87 -8.68 -7.78
CA LYS A 33 16.05 -7.93 -7.31
C LYS A 33 16.45 -6.83 -8.28
N ASP A 34 16.27 -7.04 -9.59
CA ASP A 34 16.57 -6.06 -10.62
C ASP A 34 15.69 -4.81 -10.49
N LYS A 35 14.42 -5.00 -10.16
CA LYS A 35 13.49 -3.88 -9.95
C LYS A 35 13.85 -3.09 -8.69
N ILE A 36 14.27 -3.76 -7.64
CA ILE A 36 14.75 -3.10 -6.41
C ILE A 36 15.98 -2.26 -6.73
N SER A 37 16.95 -2.84 -7.43
CA SER A 37 18.18 -2.15 -7.82
C SER A 37 17.90 -0.94 -8.71
N ALA A 38 16.95 -1.05 -9.64
CA ALA A 38 16.53 0.06 -10.48
C ALA A 38 15.95 1.22 -9.66
N MET A 39 15.19 0.93 -8.61
CA MET A 39 14.65 1.94 -7.72
C MET A 39 15.75 2.59 -6.86
N GLU A 40 16.75 1.82 -6.42
CA GLU A 40 17.91 2.37 -5.72
C GLU A 40 18.63 3.41 -6.58
N ASN A 41 18.77 3.14 -7.88
CA ASN A 41 19.39 4.08 -8.81
C ASN A 41 18.60 5.38 -8.97
N LYS A 42 17.31 5.37 -8.64
CA LYS A 42 16.44 6.56 -8.63
C LYS A 42 16.44 7.30 -7.29
N GLY A 43 17.04 6.73 -6.25
CA GLY A 43 17.14 7.35 -4.94
C GLY A 43 16.27 6.72 -3.85
N ALA A 44 15.56 5.65 -4.13
CA ALA A 44 14.82 4.90 -3.11
C ALA A 44 15.75 4.01 -2.31
N LYS A 45 15.33 3.63 -1.10
CA LYS A 45 16.00 2.59 -0.33
C LYS A 45 15.51 1.22 -0.79
N GLY A 46 16.40 0.44 -1.40
CA GLY A 46 16.09 -0.95 -1.77
C GLY A 46 16.14 -1.86 -0.56
N CYS A 47 15.07 -2.62 -0.35
CA CYS A 47 15.01 -3.64 0.69
C CYS A 47 14.93 -5.00 0.01
N TYR A 48 15.83 -5.91 0.34
CA TYR A 48 15.89 -7.25 -0.25
C TYR A 48 15.21 -8.29 0.64
N GLU A 49 14.84 -7.89 1.85
CA GLU A 49 14.05 -8.68 2.79
C GLU A 49 12.85 -7.85 3.26
N LEU A 50 11.70 -8.49 3.41
CA LEU A 50 10.48 -7.82 3.88
C LEU A 50 10.67 -7.18 5.25
N GLU A 51 11.39 -7.84 6.14
CA GLU A 51 11.70 -7.32 7.49
C GLU A 51 12.34 -5.95 7.43
N ASP A 52 13.30 -5.73 6.53
CA ASP A 52 13.99 -4.45 6.39
C ASP A 52 13.02 -3.34 5.98
N LEU A 53 12.13 -3.62 5.04
CA LEU A 53 11.12 -2.64 4.64
C LEU A 53 10.21 -2.29 5.80
N VAL A 54 9.71 -3.29 6.51
CA VAL A 54 8.77 -3.10 7.62
C VAL A 54 9.41 -2.26 8.72
N GLN A 55 10.63 -2.57 9.09
CA GLN A 55 11.33 -1.85 10.18
C GLN A 55 11.71 -0.43 9.80
N ASN A 56 11.82 -0.13 8.52
CA ASN A 56 12.18 1.22 8.03
C ASN A 56 10.99 2.05 7.58
N SER A 57 9.76 1.63 7.86
CA SER A 57 8.56 2.30 7.37
C SER A 57 7.55 2.54 8.48
N ASP A 58 6.91 3.71 8.44
CA ASP A 58 5.79 4.06 9.32
C ASP A 58 4.46 3.78 8.61
N LEU A 59 4.45 3.99 7.30
CA LEU A 59 3.33 3.75 6.40
C LEU A 59 3.76 2.73 5.35
N ILE A 60 3.05 1.62 5.25
CA ILE A 60 3.36 0.55 4.29
C ILE A 60 2.22 0.43 3.29
N LEU A 61 2.54 0.69 2.02
CA LEU A 61 1.60 0.57 0.90
C LEU A 61 1.94 -0.70 0.11
N ASN A 62 0.94 -1.47 -0.25
CA ASN A 62 1.16 -2.62 -1.12
C ASN A 62 0.20 -2.65 -2.30
N CYS A 63 0.69 -3.08 -3.45
CA CYS A 63 -0.08 -3.26 -4.66
C CYS A 63 0.34 -4.59 -5.31
N LEU A 64 -0.44 -5.63 -5.08
CA LEU A 64 -0.11 -7.00 -5.44
C LEU A 64 -1.11 -7.59 -6.45
N PRO A 65 -0.71 -8.63 -7.21
CA PRO A 65 -1.53 -9.09 -8.34
C PRO A 65 -2.79 -9.87 -7.97
N ASP A 66 -2.86 -10.43 -6.76
CA ASP A 66 -4.01 -11.28 -6.39
C ASP A 66 -4.32 -11.25 -4.90
N VAL A 67 -5.53 -11.70 -4.56
CA VAL A 67 -6.08 -11.74 -3.20
C VAL A 67 -5.23 -12.61 -2.26
N ASN A 68 -4.81 -13.78 -2.72
CA ASN A 68 -4.05 -14.71 -1.87
C ASN A 68 -2.68 -14.14 -1.50
N THR A 69 -2.02 -13.48 -2.45
CA THR A 69 -0.73 -12.84 -2.21
C THR A 69 -0.87 -11.70 -1.19
N SER A 70 -1.90 -10.86 -1.32
CA SER A 70 -2.18 -9.79 -0.34
C SER A 70 -2.50 -10.34 1.04
N LEU A 71 -3.35 -11.36 1.10
CA LEU A 71 -3.75 -11.97 2.37
C LEU A 71 -2.55 -12.59 3.09
N ASP A 72 -1.70 -13.31 2.36
CA ASP A 72 -0.49 -13.93 2.91
C ASP A 72 0.54 -12.89 3.35
N LEU A 73 0.72 -11.82 2.58
CA LEU A 73 1.62 -10.72 2.95
C LEU A 73 1.18 -10.06 4.27
N ILE A 74 -0.10 -9.90 4.49
CA ILE A 74 -0.64 -9.19 5.66
C ILE A 74 -0.78 -10.13 6.87
N THR A 75 -1.37 -11.30 6.66
CA THR A 75 -1.76 -12.21 7.76
C THR A 75 -0.87 -13.44 7.89
N GLY A 76 0.03 -13.69 6.95
CA GLY A 76 0.89 -14.88 6.96
C GLY A 76 1.96 -14.87 8.07
N ASP A 77 2.51 -16.03 8.36
CA ASP A 77 3.52 -16.20 9.42
C ASP A 77 4.80 -15.39 9.17
N LYS A 78 5.11 -15.11 7.91
CA LYS A 78 6.25 -14.28 7.50
C LYS A 78 5.77 -13.00 6.82
N GLY A 79 4.58 -12.54 7.19
CA GLY A 79 3.99 -11.33 6.65
C GLY A 79 4.44 -10.06 7.38
N ILE A 80 3.84 -8.96 7.00
CA ILE A 80 4.17 -7.63 7.54
C ILE A 80 4.11 -7.61 9.06
N MET A 81 3.03 -8.15 9.62
CA MET A 81 2.79 -8.06 11.07
C MET A 81 3.77 -8.88 11.90
N SER A 82 4.38 -9.92 11.32
CA SER A 82 5.40 -10.71 12.02
C SER A 82 6.67 -9.93 12.31
N TYR A 83 6.93 -8.86 11.55
CA TYR A 83 8.11 -7.99 11.71
C TYR A 83 7.78 -6.63 12.33
N THR A 84 6.50 -6.40 12.65
CA THR A 84 6.04 -5.11 13.17
C THR A 84 6.24 -5.05 14.68
N LYS A 85 7.04 -4.10 15.14
CA LYS A 85 7.34 -3.86 16.57
C LYS A 85 6.63 -2.65 17.12
N GLU A 86 6.22 -1.72 16.27
CA GLU A 86 5.56 -0.48 16.63
C GLU A 86 4.30 -0.30 15.79
N LYS A 87 3.39 0.54 16.24
CA LYS A 87 2.17 0.84 15.48
C LYS A 87 2.50 1.42 14.10
N LYS A 88 1.89 0.86 13.06
CA LYS A 88 2.04 1.30 11.68
C LYS A 88 0.69 1.46 11.00
N ILE A 89 0.70 2.15 9.87
CA ILE A 89 -0.46 2.22 8.97
C ILE A 89 -0.15 1.30 7.79
N ILE A 90 -1.01 0.32 7.56
CA ILE A 90 -0.90 -0.63 6.44
C ILE A 90 -1.99 -0.30 5.44
N VAL A 91 -1.62 -0.09 4.17
CA VAL A 91 -2.56 0.26 3.09
C VAL A 91 -2.49 -0.79 2.00
N ASP A 92 -3.62 -1.38 1.67
CA ASP A 92 -3.71 -2.32 0.56
C ASP A 92 -4.40 -1.65 -0.64
N HIS A 93 -3.62 -1.44 -1.70
CA HIS A 93 -4.12 -0.91 -2.97
C HIS A 93 -4.55 -2.01 -3.93
N SER A 94 -4.36 -3.27 -3.55
CA SER A 94 -4.74 -4.41 -4.38
C SER A 94 -6.25 -4.53 -4.44
N THR A 95 -6.77 -5.02 -5.56
CA THR A 95 -8.19 -5.31 -5.70
C THR A 95 -8.49 -6.61 -4.96
N VAL A 96 -9.16 -6.51 -3.82
CA VAL A 96 -9.57 -7.64 -2.99
C VAL A 96 -11.07 -7.55 -2.70
N ASP A 97 -11.67 -8.70 -2.38
CA ASP A 97 -13.08 -8.72 -1.99
C ASP A 97 -13.28 -8.13 -0.58
N VAL A 98 -14.52 -7.76 -0.28
CA VAL A 98 -14.91 -7.16 1.01
C VAL A 98 -14.53 -8.07 2.17
N LEU A 99 -14.70 -9.37 2.01
CA LEU A 99 -14.44 -10.33 3.08
C LEU A 99 -12.95 -10.40 3.43
N THR A 100 -12.09 -10.38 2.41
CA THR A 100 -10.63 -10.37 2.57
C THR A 100 -10.18 -9.06 3.23
N SER A 101 -10.68 -7.93 2.77
CA SER A 101 -10.40 -6.62 3.37
C SER A 101 -10.77 -6.60 4.85
N LYS A 102 -11.93 -7.14 5.20
CA LYS A 102 -12.40 -7.23 6.58
C LYS A 102 -11.50 -8.11 7.45
N LYS A 103 -11.04 -9.24 6.92
CA LYS A 103 -10.10 -10.12 7.62
C LYS A 103 -8.77 -9.42 7.89
N CYS A 104 -8.22 -8.75 6.89
CA CYS A 104 -6.97 -8.00 7.03
C CYS A 104 -7.11 -6.89 8.08
N SER A 105 -8.20 -6.14 8.04
CA SER A 105 -8.48 -5.08 9.00
C SER A 105 -8.52 -5.60 10.43
N LYS A 106 -9.26 -6.67 10.66
CA LYS A 106 -9.36 -7.30 12.00
C LYS A 106 -8.01 -7.78 12.50
N TYR A 107 -7.25 -8.46 11.63
CA TYR A 107 -5.95 -9.00 12.01
C TYR A 107 -4.97 -7.87 12.38
N ILE A 108 -4.86 -6.86 11.54
CA ILE A 108 -3.95 -5.73 11.77
C ILE A 108 -4.31 -4.96 13.04
N LEU A 109 -5.60 -4.71 13.26
CA LEU A 109 -6.08 -4.04 14.48
C LEU A 109 -5.75 -4.87 15.72
N SER A 110 -5.91 -6.19 15.65
CA SER A 110 -5.57 -7.09 16.77
C SER A 110 -4.08 -7.05 17.12
N GLN A 111 -3.23 -6.68 16.16
CA GLN A 111 -1.78 -6.57 16.32
C GLN A 111 -1.33 -5.15 16.69
N GLY A 112 -2.26 -4.22 16.90
CA GLY A 112 -1.95 -2.86 17.34
C GLY A 112 -1.64 -1.85 16.25
N SER A 113 -1.84 -2.20 14.98
CA SER A 113 -1.67 -1.29 13.84
C SER A 113 -3.01 -0.96 13.20
N THR A 114 -3.04 -0.03 12.24
CA THR A 114 -4.26 0.34 11.53
C THR A 114 -4.17 -0.06 10.06
N PHE A 115 -5.32 -0.30 9.44
CA PHE A 115 -5.44 -0.75 8.07
C PHE A 115 -6.33 0.18 7.26
N LEU A 116 -5.89 0.47 6.03
CA LEU A 116 -6.70 1.16 5.03
C LEU A 116 -6.84 0.27 3.80
N ASP A 117 -8.08 0.07 3.38
CA ASP A 117 -8.43 -0.56 2.12
C ASP A 117 -8.52 0.57 1.09
N ALA A 118 -7.66 0.56 0.09
CA ALA A 118 -7.53 1.70 -0.82
C ALA A 118 -7.39 1.27 -2.28
N PRO A 119 -8.42 0.61 -2.85
CA PRO A 119 -8.41 0.23 -4.25
C PRO A 119 -8.24 1.44 -5.18
N ILE A 120 -7.64 1.19 -6.32
CA ILE A 120 -7.26 2.22 -7.29
C ILE A 120 -7.92 1.99 -8.63
N SER A 121 -8.14 3.08 -9.36
CA SER A 121 -8.67 3.06 -10.72
C SER A 121 -7.89 4.04 -11.60
N GLY A 122 -7.62 3.64 -12.84
CA GLY A 122 -6.88 4.46 -13.81
C GLY A 122 -5.88 3.67 -14.64
N GLY A 123 -5.68 2.40 -14.34
CA GLY A 123 -4.78 1.52 -15.07
C GLY A 123 -3.30 1.91 -14.99
N PRO A 124 -2.43 1.20 -15.73
CA PRO A 124 -0.99 1.50 -15.73
C PRO A 124 -0.65 2.93 -16.15
N VAL A 125 -1.42 3.51 -17.06
CA VAL A 125 -1.25 4.91 -17.50
C VAL A 125 -1.52 5.87 -16.35
N GLY A 126 -2.62 5.69 -15.64
CA GLY A 126 -2.94 6.50 -14.46
C GLY A 126 -1.91 6.37 -13.36
N ALA A 127 -1.41 5.15 -13.14
CA ALA A 127 -0.35 4.91 -12.16
C ALA A 127 0.93 5.66 -12.53
N LYS A 128 1.34 5.60 -13.79
CA LYS A 128 2.52 6.29 -14.30
C LYS A 128 2.38 7.81 -14.23
N ASP A 129 1.22 8.33 -14.63
CA ASP A 129 0.97 9.77 -14.72
C ASP A 129 0.61 10.41 -13.37
N GLY A 130 0.40 9.63 -12.34
CA GLY A 130 -0.01 10.13 -11.02
C GLY A 130 -1.46 10.63 -11.01
N THR A 131 -2.32 10.06 -11.83
CA THR A 131 -3.71 10.51 -12.01
C THR A 131 -4.74 9.47 -11.56
N LEU A 132 -4.34 8.56 -10.67
CA LEU A 132 -5.25 7.53 -10.16
C LEU A 132 -6.41 8.12 -9.38
N SER A 133 -7.53 7.41 -9.40
CA SER A 133 -8.59 7.57 -8.42
C SER A 133 -8.36 6.54 -7.32
N ILE A 134 -8.33 7.01 -6.07
CA ILE A 134 -8.08 6.17 -4.90
C ILE A 134 -9.25 6.30 -3.95
N MET A 135 -9.96 5.19 -3.74
CA MET A 135 -11.06 5.12 -2.79
C MET A 135 -10.55 4.48 -1.50
N VAL A 136 -10.67 5.18 -0.38
CA VAL A 136 -10.04 4.75 0.87
C VAL A 136 -11.08 4.46 1.94
N GLY A 137 -11.07 3.23 2.44
CA GLY A 137 -11.87 2.83 3.59
C GLY A 137 -10.97 2.49 4.77
N GLY A 138 -11.42 2.78 5.98
CA GLY A 138 -10.71 2.45 7.20
C GLY A 138 -10.71 3.58 8.22
N ASP A 139 -9.72 3.54 9.10
CA ASP A 139 -9.57 4.53 10.16
C ASP A 139 -9.33 5.93 9.59
N LYS A 140 -10.19 6.88 9.97
CA LYS A 140 -10.15 8.22 9.42
C LYS A 140 -8.86 8.97 9.76
N ASP A 141 -8.35 8.80 10.96
CA ASP A 141 -7.11 9.43 11.39
C ASP A 141 -5.92 8.93 10.56
N SER A 142 -5.87 7.63 10.32
CA SER A 142 -4.87 7.01 9.43
C SER A 142 -5.02 7.50 8.00
N PHE A 143 -6.24 7.69 7.52
CA PHE A 143 -6.50 8.27 6.20
C PHE A 143 -5.91 9.68 6.10
N GLU A 144 -6.18 10.54 7.07
CA GLU A 144 -5.69 11.92 7.06
C GLU A 144 -4.14 11.97 7.05
N LYS A 145 -3.51 11.10 7.81
CA LYS A 145 -2.04 10.99 7.84
C LYS A 145 -1.45 10.48 6.51
N SER A 146 -2.18 9.62 5.81
CA SER A 146 -1.74 9.00 4.56
C SER A 146 -2.08 9.82 3.32
N LYS A 147 -3.05 10.73 3.43
CA LYS A 147 -3.58 11.50 2.30
C LYS A 147 -2.51 12.23 1.48
N PRO A 148 -1.50 12.89 2.07
CA PRO A 148 -0.45 13.54 1.27
C PRO A 148 0.24 12.57 0.30
N PHE A 149 0.40 11.32 0.69
CA PHE A 149 1.03 10.29 -0.15
C PHE A 149 0.07 9.79 -1.23
N PHE A 150 -1.21 9.66 -0.93
CA PHE A 150 -2.21 9.36 -1.97
C PHE A 150 -2.26 10.45 -3.02
N GLU A 151 -2.15 11.70 -2.62
CA GLU A 151 -2.15 12.85 -3.55
C GLU A 151 -0.91 12.86 -4.46
N MET A 152 0.19 12.21 -4.07
CA MET A 152 1.36 12.03 -4.93
C MET A 152 1.10 11.02 -6.05
N MET A 153 0.14 10.09 -5.87
CA MET A 153 -0.16 9.00 -6.79
C MET A 153 -1.45 9.19 -7.58
N GLY A 154 -2.33 10.06 -7.13
CA GLY A 154 -3.64 10.22 -7.73
C GLY A 154 -4.18 11.63 -7.65
N THR A 155 -5.20 11.89 -8.46
CA THR A 155 -5.89 13.19 -8.53
C THR A 155 -7.24 13.20 -7.82
N THR A 156 -7.84 12.02 -7.66
CA THR A 156 -9.13 11.86 -6.96
C THR A 156 -8.94 10.94 -5.77
N ILE A 157 -8.96 11.51 -4.58
CA ILE A 157 -8.79 10.77 -3.33
C ILE A 157 -10.08 10.91 -2.54
N LYS A 158 -10.77 9.79 -2.30
CA LYS A 158 -12.08 9.81 -1.64
C LYS A 158 -12.10 8.88 -0.43
N TYR A 159 -12.45 9.43 0.74
CA TYR A 159 -12.66 8.65 1.93
C TYR A 159 -14.07 8.05 1.92
N MET A 160 -14.18 6.74 2.09
CA MET A 160 -15.42 5.98 1.94
C MET A 160 -15.99 5.45 3.27
N GLY A 161 -15.35 5.71 4.40
CA GLY A 161 -15.83 5.20 5.69
C GLY A 161 -15.08 3.96 6.17
N GLY A 162 -15.76 2.94 6.68
CA GLY A 162 -15.16 1.74 7.26
C GLY A 162 -14.26 0.95 6.29
N ALA A 163 -13.36 0.11 6.82
CA ALA A 163 -12.27 -0.54 6.08
C ALA A 163 -12.71 -1.31 4.82
N TRP A 164 -13.87 -1.94 4.85
CA TRP A 164 -14.35 -2.76 3.71
C TRP A 164 -15.26 -1.99 2.74
N GLU A 165 -15.60 -0.75 3.03
CA GLU A 165 -16.59 0.01 2.24
C GLU A 165 -16.04 0.46 0.89
N ALA A 166 -14.76 0.76 0.81
CA ALA A 166 -14.13 1.14 -0.45
C ALA A 166 -14.20 -0.01 -1.48
N GLY A 167 -13.89 -1.24 -1.05
CA GLY A 167 -14.00 -2.42 -1.88
C GLY A 167 -15.43 -2.70 -2.32
N ALA A 168 -16.41 -2.51 -1.43
CA ALA A 168 -17.83 -2.67 -1.76
C ALA A 168 -18.27 -1.67 -2.83
N TYR A 169 -17.79 -0.43 -2.77
CA TYR A 169 -18.08 0.58 -3.78
C TYR A 169 -17.49 0.26 -5.14
N GLU A 170 -16.26 -0.21 -5.16
CA GLU A 170 -15.59 -0.61 -6.41
C GLU A 170 -16.40 -1.67 -7.16
N TRP A 171 -16.94 -2.65 -6.43
CA TRP A 171 -17.74 -3.72 -7.02
C TRP A 171 -19.18 -3.30 -7.37
N SER A 172 -19.62 -2.14 -6.93
CA SER A 172 -20.95 -1.59 -7.24
C SER A 172 -21.02 -0.93 -8.62
N TYR A 173 -19.91 -0.71 -9.24
CA TYR A 173 -19.80 -0.15 -10.57
C TYR A 173 -19.66 -1.27 -11.61
#